data_bfe3152f73f2c83f77704808d715e2f2
#
_entry.id   bfe3152f73f2c83f77704808d715e2f2
#
_cell.length_a   1.000
_cell.length_b   1.000
_cell.length_c   1.000
_cell.angle_alpha   90.00
_cell.angle_beta   90.00
_cell.angle_gamma   90.00
#
_symmetry.space_group_name_H-M   'P 1'
#
loop_
_entity.id
_entity.type
_entity.pdbx_description
1 polymer ?
#
loop_
_entity_poly.entity_id
_entity_poly.type
_entity_poly.pdbx_seq_one_letter_code
_entity_poly.pdbx_strand_id
1 'polypeptide(L)'
;MSNEKAGGYISKIHFNDGTDVDIQQNDIVIFVGPNNTGKSQSLKDIYALASEKQPTTVVTDITIKKSPTNIKDLLDSIAPKELQGSSALYNVLGHAFYYNKDTDDLFLSEPYFNVFLNLFVANLDTAARLTICNPPDSITRKSPKYHPIHYAAFDSKYRKWLSNNFKKAFGIEISPNILNGSTIPLCMGPTVILNGEYDDEQSRQEDFASKLETYKQIQNQGDGIKSFTGILLYLMLDYFCTFLIDEPESFLHPPQARIMGQIIGHTLSNQQQCFISTHSEEIIKGLLEVTPERIKIIRITRKEDTNYFSILNNDKVKDIWGDPLLKYSNIMSSLFHKSVVLCESDSDCKMYSVIESHLKQSYGKYSETLFIHCGGKHRMAKIASALRALNIDVKLIADIDVLNDNQVFKGIVEAFGIEWPSVQSNYNKIVANLHSPKEKINRNEARTTINRIIDNSH
;
A
#
# COMPACT_ATOMS: atom_id res chain seq x y z
N MET A 1 -6.18 20.24 26.22
CA MET A 1 -6.10 18.80 26.44
C MET A 1 -6.53 18.17 25.12
N SER A 2 -5.64 17.47 24.41
CA SER A 2 -6.01 16.72 23.21
C SER A 2 -7.00 15.65 23.66
N ASN A 3 -8.23 15.64 23.13
CA ASN A 3 -9.18 14.56 23.35
C ASN A 3 -8.57 13.31 22.69
N GLU A 4 -7.84 12.50 23.47
CA GLU A 4 -7.43 11.18 23.00
C GLU A 4 -8.68 10.34 22.78
N LYS A 5 -8.79 9.71 21.61
CA LYS A 5 -9.88 8.78 21.32
C LYS A 5 -9.71 7.51 22.16
N ALA A 6 -10.83 6.92 22.59
CA ALA A 6 -10.82 5.57 23.14
C ALA A 6 -10.27 4.58 22.10
N GLY A 7 -9.50 3.60 22.55
CA GLY A 7 -8.93 2.57 21.70
C GLY A 7 -7.47 2.29 22.00
N GLY A 8 -6.70 1.99 20.96
CA GLY A 8 -5.29 1.70 21.09
C GLY A 8 -4.63 1.58 19.71
N TYR A 9 -3.33 1.33 19.72
CA TYR A 9 -2.55 1.13 18.52
C TYR A 9 -1.47 0.06 18.72
N ILE A 10 -1.09 -0.60 17.62
CA ILE A 10 0.00 -1.57 17.62
C ILE A 10 1.30 -0.78 17.68
N SER A 11 2.04 -0.91 18.77
CA SER A 11 3.27 -0.15 19.01
C SER A 11 4.52 -0.91 18.61
N LYS A 12 4.43 -2.25 18.45
CA LYS A 12 5.54 -3.09 18.03
C LYS A 12 5.03 -4.34 17.31
N ILE A 13 5.78 -4.79 16.33
CA ILE A 13 5.57 -6.05 15.59
C ILE A 13 6.83 -6.89 15.72
N HIS A 14 6.67 -8.18 16.05
CA HIS A 14 7.70 -9.20 16.08
C HIS A 14 7.52 -10.15 14.91
N PHE A 15 8.56 -10.34 14.12
CA PHE A 15 8.54 -11.22 12.95
C PHE A 15 9.21 -12.57 13.23
N ASN A 16 8.93 -13.55 12.38
CA ASN A 16 9.40 -14.93 12.53
C ASN A 16 10.93 -15.13 12.34
N ASP A 17 11.65 -14.14 11.80
CA ASP A 17 13.12 -14.12 11.72
C ASP A 17 13.79 -13.47 12.94
N GLY A 18 12.99 -13.03 13.92
CA GLY A 18 13.43 -12.30 15.11
C GLY A 18 13.55 -10.78 14.91
N THR A 19 13.14 -10.25 13.76
CA THR A 19 13.13 -8.80 13.52
C THR A 19 12.01 -8.12 14.30
N ASP A 20 12.35 -7.04 15.00
CA ASP A 20 11.42 -6.19 15.72
C ASP A 20 11.23 -4.85 15.01
N VAL A 21 9.99 -4.38 14.93
CA VAL A 21 9.67 -3.08 14.32
C VAL A 21 8.79 -2.25 15.25
N ASP A 22 9.32 -1.11 15.67
CA ASP A 22 8.54 -0.12 16.42
C ASP A 22 7.63 0.68 15.48
N ILE A 23 6.37 0.82 15.87
CA ILE A 23 5.31 1.49 15.11
C ILE A 23 4.76 2.65 15.94
N GLN A 24 4.56 3.79 15.29
CA GLN A 24 3.90 4.96 15.90
C GLN A 24 2.39 4.92 15.66
N GLN A 25 1.64 5.62 16.50
CA GLN A 25 0.18 5.68 16.43
C GLN A 25 -0.36 6.18 15.08
N ASN A 26 0.40 7.02 14.40
CA ASN A 26 0.03 7.61 13.12
C ASN A 26 0.75 7.00 11.91
N ASP A 27 1.51 5.92 12.09
CA ASP A 27 2.23 5.30 10.97
C ASP A 27 1.26 4.64 9.97
N ILE A 28 1.60 4.78 8.70
CA ILE A 28 1.06 3.98 7.60
C ILE A 28 2.14 3.00 7.19
N VAL A 29 1.98 1.76 7.60
CA VAL A 29 2.95 0.68 7.36
C VAL A 29 2.59 -0.05 6.08
N ILE A 30 3.51 -0.12 5.13
CA ILE A 30 3.28 -0.75 3.83
C ILE A 30 4.16 -2.00 3.72
N PHE A 31 3.52 -3.16 3.62
CA PHE A 31 4.18 -4.42 3.32
C PHE A 31 4.34 -4.57 1.81
N VAL A 32 5.59 -4.67 1.35
CA VAL A 32 5.97 -4.81 -0.05
C VAL A 32 6.89 -6.02 -0.25
N GLY A 33 7.10 -6.43 -1.48
CA GLY A 33 8.02 -7.52 -1.83
C GLY A 33 7.47 -8.39 -2.96
N PRO A 34 8.25 -9.37 -3.43
CA PRO A 34 7.83 -10.32 -4.46
C PRO A 34 6.56 -11.10 -4.10
N ASN A 35 5.99 -11.79 -5.08
CA ASN A 35 4.83 -12.65 -4.83
C ASN A 35 5.17 -13.77 -3.85
N ASN A 36 4.16 -14.20 -3.09
CA ASN A 36 4.25 -15.31 -2.13
C ASN A 36 5.33 -15.12 -1.03
N THR A 37 5.59 -13.89 -0.60
CA THR A 37 6.53 -13.58 0.49
C THR A 37 5.86 -13.37 1.85
N GLY A 38 4.52 -13.46 1.94
CA GLY A 38 3.82 -13.34 3.22
C GLY A 38 3.21 -11.97 3.52
N LYS A 39 3.11 -11.05 2.55
CA LYS A 39 2.53 -9.71 2.75
C LYS A 39 1.10 -9.73 3.29
N SER A 40 0.17 -10.39 2.59
CA SER A 40 -1.22 -10.55 3.03
C SER A 40 -1.32 -11.41 4.30
N GLN A 41 -0.39 -12.37 4.47
CA GLN A 41 -0.33 -13.17 5.69
C GLN A 41 0.04 -12.31 6.90
N SER A 42 0.93 -11.34 6.75
CA SER A 42 1.28 -10.41 7.84
C SER A 42 0.05 -9.65 8.36
N LEU A 43 -0.86 -9.20 7.47
CA LEU A 43 -2.10 -8.55 7.89
C LEU A 43 -3.03 -9.52 8.63
N LYS A 44 -3.16 -10.75 8.13
CA LYS A 44 -3.96 -11.81 8.78
C LYS A 44 -3.41 -12.16 10.15
N ASP A 45 -2.10 -12.28 10.29
CA ASP A 45 -1.42 -12.57 11.55
C ASP A 45 -1.64 -11.42 12.56
N ILE A 46 -1.48 -10.15 12.12
CA ILE A 46 -1.74 -8.97 12.95
C ILE A 46 -3.20 -8.97 13.46
N TYR A 47 -4.17 -9.25 12.57
CA TYR A 47 -5.58 -9.31 12.96
C TYR A 47 -5.85 -10.45 13.95
N ALA A 48 -5.27 -11.63 13.72
CA ALA A 48 -5.41 -12.78 14.59
C ALA A 48 -4.81 -12.51 15.98
N LEU A 49 -3.58 -11.97 16.04
CA LEU A 49 -2.90 -11.62 17.29
C LEU A 49 -3.66 -10.51 18.05
N ALA A 50 -4.22 -9.53 17.35
CA ALA A 50 -5.02 -8.49 17.99
C ALA A 50 -6.29 -9.03 18.69
N SER A 51 -6.73 -10.25 18.35
CA SER A 51 -7.80 -11.01 19.02
C SER A 51 -7.32 -12.21 19.85
N GLU A 52 -6.03 -12.27 20.17
CA GLU A 52 -5.41 -13.37 20.93
C GLU A 52 -5.46 -14.75 20.24
N LYS A 53 -5.66 -14.80 18.93
CA LYS A 53 -5.72 -16.06 18.18
C LYS A 53 -4.34 -16.49 17.68
N GLN A 54 -3.98 -17.76 17.88
CA GLN A 54 -2.77 -18.39 17.39
C GLN A 54 -3.12 -19.77 16.77
N PRO A 55 -2.23 -20.37 15.92
CA PRO A 55 -0.89 -19.92 15.55
C PRO A 55 -0.88 -18.90 14.40
N THR A 56 0.23 -18.14 14.32
CA THR A 56 0.57 -17.23 13.23
C THR A 56 1.86 -17.69 12.53
N THR A 57 2.18 -17.15 11.36
CA THR A 57 3.29 -17.65 10.52
C THR A 57 4.36 -16.62 10.20
N VAL A 58 3.99 -15.40 9.90
CA VAL A 58 4.91 -14.32 9.49
C VAL A 58 5.14 -13.31 10.61
N VAL A 59 4.07 -12.85 11.23
CA VAL A 59 4.11 -12.04 12.45
C VAL A 59 3.85 -12.95 13.63
N THR A 60 4.80 -13.04 14.56
CA THR A 60 4.74 -13.97 15.69
C THR A 60 4.16 -13.37 16.96
N ASP A 61 4.31 -12.04 17.13
CA ASP A 61 3.73 -11.32 18.25
C ASP A 61 3.54 -9.83 17.94
N ILE A 62 2.64 -9.15 18.66
CA ILE A 62 2.41 -7.71 18.60
C ILE A 62 2.28 -7.12 20.00
N THR A 63 2.73 -5.88 20.16
CA THR A 63 2.50 -5.11 21.37
C THR A 63 1.47 -4.01 21.09
N ILE A 64 0.37 -3.99 21.85
CA ILE A 64 -0.69 -2.98 21.74
C ILE A 64 -0.55 -1.99 22.90
N LYS A 65 -0.53 -0.69 22.59
CA LYS A 65 -0.68 0.39 23.56
C LYS A 65 -2.11 0.91 23.52
N LYS A 66 -2.79 0.90 24.65
CA LYS A 66 -4.17 1.34 24.78
C LYS A 66 -4.24 2.75 25.38
N SER A 67 -5.22 3.52 24.88
CA SER A 67 -5.54 4.83 25.44
C SER A 67 -6.36 4.67 26.72
N PRO A 68 -6.10 5.44 27.78
CA PRO A 68 -6.86 5.36 29.03
C PRO A 68 -8.25 6.00 28.95
N THR A 69 -8.74 6.33 27.77
CA THR A 69 -10.02 6.99 27.57
C THR A 69 -11.19 6.02 27.65
N ASN A 70 -12.33 6.55 28.10
CA ASN A 70 -13.56 5.83 28.38
C ASN A 70 -14.21 5.26 27.10
N ILE A 71 -14.33 3.93 27.02
CA ILE A 71 -15.01 3.22 25.90
C ILE A 71 -16.49 3.61 25.84
N LYS A 72 -17.11 3.90 26.99
CA LYS A 72 -18.52 4.26 27.07
C LYS A 72 -18.82 5.51 26.24
N ASP A 73 -17.99 6.56 26.35
CA ASP A 73 -18.20 7.81 25.64
C ASP A 73 -18.12 7.59 24.11
N LEU A 74 -17.21 6.72 23.66
CA LEU A 74 -17.17 6.30 22.26
C LEU A 74 -18.45 5.58 21.85
N LEU A 75 -18.88 4.54 22.59
CA LEU A 75 -20.07 3.77 22.28
C LEU A 75 -21.35 4.63 22.29
N ASP A 76 -21.50 5.51 23.29
CA ASP A 76 -22.61 6.48 23.38
C ASP A 76 -22.64 7.45 22.17
N SER A 77 -21.49 7.75 21.56
CA SER A 77 -21.39 8.65 20.39
C SER A 77 -21.74 7.98 19.06
N ILE A 78 -21.56 6.65 18.93
CA ILE A 78 -21.68 5.93 17.65
C ILE A 78 -22.88 5.00 17.55
N ALA A 79 -23.47 4.58 18.67
CA ALA A 79 -24.61 3.66 18.68
C ALA A 79 -25.65 4.01 19.78
N PRO A 80 -26.93 3.74 19.51
CA PRO A 80 -27.96 3.83 20.55
C PRO A 80 -27.72 2.78 21.64
N LYS A 81 -28.01 3.18 22.86
CA LYS A 81 -27.86 2.36 24.06
C LYS A 81 -29.15 1.62 24.38
N GLU A 82 -29.04 0.32 24.63
CA GLU A 82 -30.10 -0.53 25.16
C GLU A 82 -29.71 -1.01 26.57
N LEU A 83 -30.61 -0.89 27.56
CA LEU A 83 -30.33 -1.35 28.94
C LEU A 83 -30.69 -2.81 29.07
N GLN A 84 -29.74 -3.63 29.53
CA GLN A 84 -29.95 -5.06 29.86
C GLN A 84 -29.43 -5.34 31.28
N GLY A 85 -30.32 -5.22 32.27
CA GLY A 85 -29.96 -5.37 33.67
C GLY A 85 -28.96 -4.30 34.13
N SER A 86 -27.78 -4.73 34.63
CA SER A 86 -26.70 -3.85 35.05
C SER A 86 -25.77 -3.44 33.92
N SER A 87 -25.96 -3.96 32.71
CA SER A 87 -25.10 -3.66 31.53
C SER A 87 -25.86 -2.85 30.50
N ALA A 88 -25.11 -2.12 29.67
CA ALA A 88 -25.60 -1.47 28.47
C ALA A 88 -25.17 -2.30 27.26
N LEU A 89 -26.09 -2.55 26.33
CA LEU A 89 -25.80 -3.17 25.03
C LEU A 89 -25.74 -2.09 23.97
N TYR A 90 -24.71 -2.17 23.12
CA TYR A 90 -24.52 -1.35 21.93
C TYR A 90 -24.32 -2.25 20.71
N ASN A 91 -25.02 -1.97 19.64
CA ASN A 91 -24.83 -2.66 18.35
C ASN A 91 -24.12 -1.72 17.36
N VAL A 92 -22.89 -2.06 17.01
CA VAL A 92 -22.04 -1.29 16.07
C VAL A 92 -21.63 -2.20 14.92
N LEU A 93 -22.01 -1.86 13.70
CA LEU A 93 -21.70 -2.64 12.47
C LEU A 93 -22.03 -4.14 12.60
N GLY A 94 -23.15 -4.48 13.26
CA GLY A 94 -23.58 -5.85 13.45
C GLY A 94 -22.89 -6.60 14.60
N HIS A 95 -22.00 -5.94 15.33
CA HIS A 95 -21.36 -6.48 16.52
C HIS A 95 -22.01 -5.96 17.80
N ALA A 96 -22.27 -6.86 18.75
CA ALA A 96 -22.82 -6.52 20.06
C ALA A 96 -21.70 -6.25 21.06
N PHE A 97 -21.73 -5.09 21.71
CA PHE A 97 -20.79 -4.69 22.76
C PHE A 97 -21.53 -4.47 24.05
N TYR A 98 -21.16 -5.22 25.08
CA TYR A 98 -21.70 -5.08 26.42
C TYR A 98 -20.79 -4.20 27.25
N TYR A 99 -21.36 -3.14 27.84
CA TYR A 99 -20.65 -2.22 28.72
C TYR A 99 -21.24 -2.28 30.12
N ASN A 100 -20.37 -2.45 31.11
CA ASN A 100 -20.67 -2.34 32.54
C ASN A 100 -19.56 -1.53 33.23
N LYS A 101 -19.63 -1.41 34.55
CA LYS A 101 -18.68 -0.62 35.36
C LYS A 101 -17.22 -1.11 35.30
N ASP A 102 -16.99 -2.39 34.98
CA ASP A 102 -15.66 -3.02 34.99
C ASP A 102 -15.06 -3.08 33.56
N THR A 103 -15.79 -2.61 32.54
CA THR A 103 -15.42 -2.77 31.12
C THR A 103 -14.14 -1.99 30.75
N ASP A 104 -13.99 -0.76 31.25
CA ASP A 104 -12.80 0.05 30.94
C ASP A 104 -11.54 -0.55 31.59
N ASP A 105 -11.65 -0.99 32.86
CA ASP A 105 -10.52 -1.63 33.56
C ASP A 105 -10.14 -2.96 32.90
N LEU A 106 -11.12 -3.78 32.50
CA LEU A 106 -10.89 -5.02 31.77
C LEU A 106 -10.18 -4.73 30.43
N PHE A 107 -10.68 -3.74 29.66
CA PHE A 107 -10.04 -3.36 28.40
C PHE A 107 -8.58 -2.96 28.58
N LEU A 108 -8.27 -2.17 29.61
CA LEU A 108 -6.91 -1.68 29.87
C LEU A 108 -5.97 -2.79 30.39
N SER A 109 -6.49 -3.75 31.16
CA SER A 109 -5.70 -4.83 31.72
C SER A 109 -5.30 -5.92 30.71
N GLU A 110 -6.13 -6.12 29.68
CA GLU A 110 -5.87 -7.13 28.65
C GLU A 110 -4.78 -6.67 27.67
N PRO A 111 -3.86 -7.57 27.23
CA PRO A 111 -2.80 -7.19 26.28
C PRO A 111 -3.31 -6.99 24.85
N TYR A 112 -4.47 -7.57 24.49
CA TYR A 112 -5.06 -7.55 23.15
C TYR A 112 -6.42 -6.81 23.15
N PHE A 113 -7.00 -6.58 21.95
CA PHE A 113 -8.32 -5.95 21.83
C PHE A 113 -9.47 -6.90 22.20
N ASN A 114 -9.29 -8.20 21.99
CA ASN A 114 -10.26 -9.26 22.33
C ASN A 114 -11.68 -8.94 21.82
N VAL A 115 -12.66 -8.85 22.72
CA VAL A 115 -14.07 -8.57 22.38
C VAL A 115 -14.30 -7.22 21.71
N PHE A 116 -13.36 -6.28 21.85
CA PHE A 116 -13.41 -4.94 21.24
C PHE A 116 -12.68 -4.86 19.89
N LEU A 117 -12.17 -6.00 19.35
CA LEU A 117 -11.41 -5.99 18.09
C LEU A 117 -12.19 -5.29 16.97
N ASN A 118 -13.44 -5.68 16.74
CA ASN A 118 -14.27 -5.12 15.67
C ASN A 118 -14.76 -3.69 15.93
N LEU A 119 -14.52 -3.14 17.12
CA LEU A 119 -14.75 -1.73 17.41
C LEU A 119 -13.55 -0.87 16.99
N PHE A 120 -12.33 -1.41 17.11
CA PHE A 120 -11.12 -0.64 16.93
C PHE A 120 -10.33 -0.97 15.67
N VAL A 121 -10.54 -2.17 15.08
CA VAL A 121 -9.79 -2.64 13.92
C VAL A 121 -10.72 -2.90 12.74
N ALA A 122 -10.52 -2.17 11.65
CA ALA A 122 -11.16 -2.42 10.37
C ALA A 122 -10.29 -3.38 9.54
N ASN A 123 -10.79 -4.59 9.28
CA ASN A 123 -10.10 -5.57 8.44
C ASN A 123 -10.74 -5.61 7.05
N LEU A 124 -9.99 -5.16 6.05
CA LEU A 124 -10.45 -4.93 4.67
C LEU A 124 -9.72 -5.86 3.69
N ASP A 125 -9.98 -7.15 3.78
CA ASP A 125 -9.56 -8.08 2.73
C ASP A 125 -10.43 -7.92 1.46
N THR A 126 -10.04 -8.57 0.38
CA THR A 126 -10.75 -8.46 -0.90
C THR A 126 -12.20 -8.90 -0.82
N ALA A 127 -12.51 -9.98 -0.10
CA ALA A 127 -13.87 -10.50 0.03
C ALA A 127 -14.77 -9.53 0.82
N ALA A 128 -14.27 -9.01 1.94
CA ALA A 128 -14.99 -8.04 2.76
C ALA A 128 -15.34 -6.77 1.96
N ARG A 129 -14.40 -6.25 1.16
CA ARG A 129 -14.62 -5.05 0.33
C ARG A 129 -15.69 -5.24 -0.74
N LEU A 130 -15.76 -6.42 -1.35
CA LEU A 130 -16.76 -6.70 -2.38
C LEU A 130 -18.15 -6.90 -1.78
N THR A 131 -18.23 -7.61 -0.65
CA THR A 131 -19.51 -7.95 0.00
C THR A 131 -20.16 -6.77 0.72
N ILE A 132 -19.36 -5.84 1.27
CA ILE A 132 -19.87 -4.67 1.98
C ILE A 132 -20.62 -3.68 1.07
N CYS A 133 -20.49 -3.83 -0.25
CA CYS A 133 -21.26 -3.03 -1.21
C CYS A 133 -22.68 -3.56 -1.45
N ASN A 134 -23.02 -4.73 -0.91
CA ASN A 134 -24.39 -5.22 -0.97
C ASN A 134 -25.32 -4.31 -0.14
N PRO A 135 -26.53 -4.02 -0.65
CA PRO A 135 -27.44 -3.14 0.05
C PRO A 135 -27.92 -3.80 1.37
N PRO A 136 -27.76 -3.13 2.50
CA PRO A 136 -28.36 -3.59 3.76
C PRO A 136 -29.86 -3.39 3.78
N ASP A 137 -30.55 -4.07 4.70
CA ASP A 137 -31.96 -3.85 4.94
C ASP A 137 -32.24 -2.39 5.35
N SER A 138 -33.43 -1.91 5.03
CA SER A 138 -33.90 -0.60 5.44
C SER A 138 -34.11 -0.57 6.96
N ILE A 139 -33.65 0.51 7.59
CA ILE A 139 -33.82 0.77 9.02
C ILE A 139 -34.40 2.16 9.26
N THR A 140 -34.94 2.39 10.44
CA THR A 140 -35.32 3.75 10.84
C THR A 140 -34.10 4.56 11.25
N ARG A 141 -34.21 5.89 11.23
CA ARG A 141 -33.11 6.78 11.63
C ARG A 141 -32.63 6.54 13.08
N LYS A 142 -33.50 6.05 13.96
CA LYS A 142 -33.21 5.78 15.37
C LYS A 142 -32.67 4.36 15.62
N SER A 143 -32.79 3.45 14.66
CA SER A 143 -32.30 2.08 14.79
C SER A 143 -30.78 2.02 14.86
N PRO A 144 -30.21 0.99 15.52
CA PRO A 144 -28.77 0.73 15.48
C PRO A 144 -28.29 0.59 14.03
N LYS A 145 -27.12 1.18 13.72
CA LYS A 145 -26.51 1.12 12.40
C LYS A 145 -25.58 -0.09 12.33
N TYR A 146 -26.03 -1.16 11.70
CA TYR A 146 -25.24 -2.40 11.57
C TYR A 146 -24.46 -2.52 10.25
N HIS A 147 -24.51 -1.48 9.41
CA HIS A 147 -23.83 -1.46 8.13
C HIS A 147 -23.29 -0.06 7.81
N PRO A 148 -22.08 0.10 7.18
CA PRO A 148 -21.54 1.42 6.83
C PRO A 148 -22.48 2.26 5.96
N ILE A 149 -23.24 1.65 5.05
CA ILE A 149 -24.21 2.38 4.19
C ILE A 149 -25.26 3.11 5.04
N HIS A 150 -25.64 2.59 6.19
CA HIS A 150 -26.59 3.27 7.09
C HIS A 150 -26.04 4.62 7.60
N TYR A 151 -24.74 4.72 7.88
CA TYR A 151 -24.12 5.99 8.27
C TYR A 151 -24.22 7.00 7.13
N ALA A 152 -23.89 6.61 5.90
CA ALA A 152 -24.04 7.49 4.72
C ALA A 152 -25.52 7.86 4.43
N ALA A 153 -26.45 6.93 4.68
CA ALA A 153 -27.89 7.15 4.46
C ALA A 153 -28.46 8.21 5.41
N PHE A 154 -28.11 8.17 6.70
CA PHE A 154 -28.74 8.99 7.72
C PHE A 154 -27.89 10.18 8.22
N ASP A 155 -26.63 10.29 7.77
CA ASP A 155 -25.77 11.44 8.08
C ASP A 155 -25.22 12.07 6.81
N SER A 156 -25.50 13.36 6.64
CA SER A 156 -25.05 14.14 5.49
C SER A 156 -23.53 14.34 5.42
N LYS A 157 -22.82 14.31 6.56
CA LYS A 157 -21.36 14.39 6.63
C LYS A 157 -20.74 13.18 5.91
N TYR A 158 -21.13 11.98 6.30
CA TYR A 158 -20.64 10.73 5.71
C TYR A 158 -21.04 10.60 4.23
N ARG A 159 -22.30 10.92 3.90
CA ARG A 159 -22.79 10.89 2.52
C ARG A 159 -21.99 11.81 1.58
N LYS A 160 -21.76 13.05 1.99
CA LYS A 160 -20.98 14.01 1.21
C LYS A 160 -19.54 13.59 1.06
N TRP A 161 -18.92 13.10 2.15
CA TRP A 161 -17.55 12.61 2.12
C TRP A 161 -17.39 11.43 1.16
N LEU A 162 -18.28 10.45 1.24
CA LEU A 162 -18.31 9.25 0.40
C LEU A 162 -18.44 9.63 -1.09
N SER A 163 -19.45 10.45 -1.41
CA SER A 163 -19.71 10.89 -2.79
C SER A 163 -18.54 11.69 -3.39
N ASN A 164 -17.96 12.63 -2.62
CA ASN A 164 -16.86 13.45 -3.07
C ASN A 164 -15.61 12.63 -3.38
N ASN A 165 -15.27 11.64 -2.54
CA ASN A 165 -14.10 10.79 -2.76
C ASN A 165 -14.33 9.78 -3.88
N PHE A 166 -15.52 9.24 -4.03
CA PHE A 166 -15.88 8.41 -5.18
C PHE A 166 -15.78 9.18 -6.50
N LYS A 167 -16.29 10.42 -6.52
CA LYS A 167 -16.24 11.29 -7.71
C LYS A 167 -14.80 11.59 -8.17
N LYS A 168 -13.84 11.68 -7.27
CA LYS A 168 -12.42 11.87 -7.65
C LYS A 168 -11.90 10.76 -8.55
N ALA A 169 -12.31 9.51 -8.31
CA ALA A 169 -11.82 8.34 -9.05
C ALA A 169 -12.64 8.00 -10.28
N PHE A 170 -13.96 8.26 -10.26
CA PHE A 170 -14.88 7.79 -11.29
C PHE A 170 -15.59 8.92 -12.03
N GLY A 171 -15.42 10.19 -11.63
CA GLY A 171 -16.05 11.35 -12.25
C GLY A 171 -17.56 11.48 -12.01
N ILE A 172 -18.17 10.55 -11.29
CA ILE A 172 -19.60 10.50 -11.00
C ILE A 172 -19.84 10.41 -9.49
N GLU A 173 -20.98 10.93 -9.04
CA GLU A 173 -21.36 10.91 -7.63
C GLU A 173 -22.05 9.59 -7.24
N ILE A 174 -22.06 9.27 -5.94
CA ILE A 174 -22.85 8.18 -5.39
C ILE A 174 -23.72 8.65 -4.22
N SER A 175 -24.87 8.03 -4.07
CA SER A 175 -25.82 8.36 -3.04
C SER A 175 -26.59 7.13 -2.58
N PRO A 176 -26.85 6.95 -1.27
CA PRO A 176 -27.74 5.90 -0.79
C PRO A 176 -29.19 6.22 -1.17
N ASN A 177 -29.91 5.22 -1.68
CA ASN A 177 -31.36 5.34 -1.94
C ASN A 177 -32.14 4.78 -0.74
N ILE A 178 -32.57 5.66 0.16
CA ILE A 178 -33.37 5.31 1.35
C ILE A 178 -34.84 5.05 1.02
N LEU A 179 -35.29 5.33 -0.19
CA LEU A 179 -36.66 5.14 -0.65
C LEU A 179 -36.86 3.85 -1.47
N ASN A 180 -35.83 2.99 -1.54
CA ASN A 180 -35.85 1.75 -2.32
C ASN A 180 -36.71 0.62 -1.69
N GLY A 181 -37.42 0.88 -0.62
CA GLY A 181 -38.28 -0.10 0.06
C GLY A 181 -37.52 -0.93 1.10
N SER A 182 -37.27 -2.23 0.87
CA SER A 182 -36.71 -3.14 1.88
C SER A 182 -35.23 -3.00 2.10
N THR A 183 -34.47 -2.43 1.16
CA THR A 183 -33.00 -2.29 1.23
C THR A 183 -32.54 -0.89 0.87
N ILE A 184 -31.31 -0.55 1.24
CA ILE A 184 -30.69 0.76 0.95
C ILE A 184 -29.48 0.55 0.02
N PRO A 185 -29.65 0.52 -1.32
CA PRO A 185 -28.55 0.45 -2.26
C PRO A 185 -27.82 1.79 -2.38
N LEU A 186 -26.53 1.72 -2.75
CA LEU A 186 -25.77 2.88 -3.24
C LEU A 186 -25.98 3.02 -4.74
N CYS A 187 -26.45 4.18 -5.17
CA CYS A 187 -26.76 4.50 -6.55
C CYS A 187 -25.73 5.47 -7.15
N MET A 188 -25.22 5.16 -8.34
CA MET A 188 -24.28 5.98 -9.11
C MET A 188 -25.03 6.90 -10.07
N GLY A 189 -24.92 8.20 -9.86
CA GLY A 189 -25.53 9.21 -10.73
C GLY A 189 -25.24 10.62 -10.22
N PRO A 190 -25.55 11.65 -11.01
CA PRO A 190 -25.42 13.02 -10.55
C PRO A 190 -26.36 13.28 -9.38
N THR A 191 -26.04 14.30 -8.57
CA THR A 191 -26.96 14.74 -7.51
C THR A 191 -28.33 15.04 -8.12
N VAL A 192 -29.37 14.39 -7.57
CA VAL A 192 -30.75 14.58 -8.05
C VAL A 192 -31.18 16.02 -7.77
N ILE A 193 -31.45 16.75 -8.84
CA ILE A 193 -32.01 18.11 -8.78
C ILE A 193 -33.50 18.00 -9.12
N LEU A 194 -34.32 18.46 -8.22
CA LEU A 194 -35.78 18.56 -8.40
C LEU A 194 -36.14 19.97 -8.83
N ASN A 195 -36.53 20.14 -10.10
CA ASN A 195 -36.82 21.45 -10.71
C ASN A 195 -38.32 21.69 -10.88
N GLY A 196 -39.17 20.78 -10.38
CA GLY A 196 -40.63 20.87 -10.49
C GLY A 196 -41.28 21.63 -9.32
N GLU A 197 -42.46 22.21 -9.60
CA GLU A 197 -43.42 22.54 -8.55
C GLU A 197 -44.14 21.25 -8.15
N TYR A 198 -44.28 21.00 -6.87
CA TYR A 198 -44.92 19.78 -6.33
C TYR A 198 -46.12 20.21 -5.48
N ASP A 199 -47.22 19.50 -5.63
CA ASP A 199 -48.44 19.78 -4.88
C ASP A 199 -48.27 19.45 -3.38
N ASP A 200 -47.39 18.46 -3.09
CA ASP A 200 -47.09 18.04 -1.73
C ASP A 200 -45.70 17.41 -1.63
N GLU A 201 -45.22 17.15 -0.39
CA GLU A 201 -43.94 16.55 -0.12
C GLU A 201 -43.87 15.06 -0.57
N GLN A 202 -45.00 14.38 -0.67
CA GLN A 202 -45.07 13.00 -1.15
C GLN A 202 -44.73 12.93 -2.63
N SER A 203 -45.36 13.76 -3.47
CA SER A 203 -45.08 13.87 -4.92
C SER A 203 -43.61 14.21 -5.18
N ARG A 204 -43.06 15.09 -4.36
CA ARG A 204 -41.60 15.42 -4.42
C ARG A 204 -40.71 14.25 -4.12
N GLN A 205 -41.04 13.42 -3.07
CA GLN A 205 -40.29 12.23 -2.73
C GLN A 205 -40.41 11.14 -3.79
N GLU A 206 -41.59 10.98 -4.42
CA GLU A 206 -41.81 10.05 -5.52
C GLU A 206 -40.98 10.40 -6.76
N ASP A 207 -40.90 11.69 -7.16
CA ASP A 207 -40.03 12.12 -8.26
C ASP A 207 -38.53 11.89 -7.91
N PHE A 208 -38.15 12.16 -6.68
CA PHE A 208 -36.78 11.89 -6.23
C PHE A 208 -36.44 10.39 -6.29
N ALA A 209 -37.34 9.53 -5.79
CA ALA A 209 -37.19 8.08 -5.83
C ALA A 209 -37.10 7.56 -7.27
N SER A 210 -38.00 7.99 -8.14
CA SER A 210 -38.06 7.60 -9.56
C SER A 210 -36.75 7.93 -10.28
N LYS A 211 -36.16 9.09 -10.02
CA LYS A 211 -34.84 9.45 -10.57
C LYS A 211 -33.73 8.57 -10.07
N LEU A 212 -33.70 8.25 -8.76
CA LEU A 212 -32.69 7.35 -8.20
C LEU A 212 -32.81 5.90 -8.72
N GLU A 213 -34.03 5.43 -9.04
CA GLU A 213 -34.25 4.12 -9.64
C GLU A 213 -33.64 3.97 -11.04
N THR A 214 -33.45 5.08 -11.78
CA THR A 214 -32.76 5.07 -13.06
C THR A 214 -31.26 4.90 -12.94
N TYR A 215 -30.67 5.09 -11.74
CA TYR A 215 -29.25 5.06 -11.53
C TYR A 215 -28.73 3.63 -11.35
N LYS A 216 -27.49 3.40 -11.82
CA LYS A 216 -26.83 2.11 -11.64
C LYS A 216 -26.47 1.90 -10.18
N GLN A 217 -26.82 0.75 -9.64
CA GLN A 217 -26.51 0.38 -8.27
C GLN A 217 -25.10 -0.22 -8.16
N ILE A 218 -24.36 0.13 -7.10
CA ILE A 218 -22.95 -0.25 -6.90
C ILE A 218 -22.76 -1.77 -6.86
N GLN A 219 -23.64 -2.52 -6.18
CA GLN A 219 -23.54 -3.99 -6.07
C GLN A 219 -23.59 -4.71 -7.42
N ASN A 220 -24.17 -4.07 -8.45
CA ASN A 220 -24.29 -4.59 -9.81
C ASN A 220 -23.13 -4.13 -10.74
N GLN A 221 -22.13 -3.42 -10.20
CA GLN A 221 -20.99 -2.94 -10.97
C GLN A 221 -19.82 -3.92 -10.91
N GLY A 222 -18.81 -3.66 -11.73
CA GLY A 222 -17.56 -4.43 -11.73
C GLY A 222 -16.82 -4.34 -10.38
N ASP A 223 -15.99 -5.33 -10.11
CA ASP A 223 -15.31 -5.50 -8.83
C ASP A 223 -14.39 -4.32 -8.45
N GLY A 224 -13.84 -3.59 -9.44
CA GLY A 224 -13.07 -2.38 -9.18
C GLY A 224 -13.87 -1.28 -8.50
N ILE A 225 -15.10 -1.03 -8.96
CA ILE A 225 -16.00 -0.05 -8.34
C ILE A 225 -16.40 -0.51 -6.95
N LYS A 226 -16.73 -1.79 -6.78
CA LYS A 226 -17.09 -2.36 -5.47
C LYS A 226 -15.92 -2.30 -4.49
N SER A 227 -14.73 -2.77 -4.89
CA SER A 227 -13.54 -2.75 -4.04
C SER A 227 -13.20 -1.33 -3.58
N PHE A 228 -13.19 -0.37 -4.50
CA PHE A 228 -12.95 1.04 -4.17
C PHE A 228 -14.00 1.58 -3.18
N THR A 229 -15.28 1.35 -3.46
CA THR A 229 -16.38 1.81 -2.61
C THR A 229 -16.32 1.14 -1.23
N GLY A 230 -15.98 -0.14 -1.16
CA GLY A 230 -15.84 -0.88 0.10
C GLY A 230 -14.78 -0.27 1.02
N ILE A 231 -13.62 0.15 0.48
CA ILE A 231 -12.62 0.87 1.25
C ILE A 231 -13.16 2.21 1.75
N LEU A 232 -13.82 2.99 0.87
CA LEU A 232 -14.39 4.27 1.26
C LEU A 232 -15.43 4.14 2.38
N LEU A 233 -16.27 3.10 2.35
CA LEU A 233 -17.30 2.86 3.35
C LEU A 233 -16.73 2.67 4.77
N TYR A 234 -15.55 2.06 4.89
CA TYR A 234 -14.88 1.95 6.18
C TYR A 234 -14.07 3.19 6.55
N LEU A 235 -13.36 3.79 5.58
CA LEU A 235 -12.56 4.99 5.83
C LEU A 235 -13.40 6.20 6.29
N MET A 236 -14.66 6.29 5.88
CA MET A 236 -15.54 7.37 6.34
C MET A 236 -15.91 7.27 7.83
N LEU A 237 -15.76 6.06 8.42
CA LEU A 237 -16.06 5.82 9.84
C LEU A 237 -14.82 6.18 10.68
N ASP A 238 -14.87 7.30 11.33
CA ASP A 238 -13.73 7.92 12.01
C ASP A 238 -13.38 7.32 13.37
N TYR A 239 -14.13 6.33 13.86
CA TYR A 239 -13.90 5.72 15.18
C TYR A 239 -12.91 4.54 15.18
N PHE A 240 -12.59 3.91 14.05
CA PHE A 240 -11.54 2.91 14.00
C PHE A 240 -10.18 3.49 14.33
N CYS A 241 -9.35 2.73 15.07
CA CYS A 241 -7.98 3.10 15.41
C CYS A 241 -6.96 2.53 14.43
N THR A 242 -7.24 1.33 13.89
CA THR A 242 -6.35 0.58 13.01
C THR A 242 -7.10 0.10 11.78
N PHE A 243 -6.50 0.30 10.62
CA PHE A 243 -6.98 -0.24 9.34
C PHE A 243 -6.00 -1.28 8.83
N LEU A 244 -6.49 -2.45 8.45
CA LEU A 244 -5.75 -3.49 7.75
C LEU A 244 -6.34 -3.59 6.35
N ILE A 245 -5.56 -3.21 5.33
CA ILE A 245 -6.05 -3.14 3.94
C ILE A 245 -5.18 -4.02 3.05
N ASP A 246 -5.75 -5.12 2.57
CA ASP A 246 -5.05 -6.07 1.72
C ASP A 246 -5.28 -5.74 0.25
N GLU A 247 -4.22 -5.45 -0.49
CA GLU A 247 -4.21 -5.12 -1.92
C GLU A 247 -5.28 -4.09 -2.33
N PRO A 248 -5.24 -2.85 -1.81
CA PRO A 248 -6.24 -1.81 -2.13
C PRO A 248 -6.35 -1.50 -3.62
N GLU A 249 -5.33 -1.83 -4.41
CA GLU A 249 -5.30 -1.70 -5.87
C GLU A 249 -6.07 -2.78 -6.62
N SER A 250 -6.48 -3.87 -5.97
CA SER A 250 -7.11 -4.99 -6.67
C SER A 250 -8.31 -4.53 -7.48
N PHE A 251 -8.33 -4.90 -8.77
CA PHE A 251 -9.31 -4.53 -9.78
C PHE A 251 -9.33 -3.04 -10.18
N LEU A 252 -8.37 -2.21 -9.72
CA LEU A 252 -8.30 -0.79 -10.08
C LEU A 252 -7.33 -0.54 -11.23
N HIS A 253 -7.63 0.43 -12.07
CA HIS A 253 -6.65 1.00 -12.98
C HIS A 253 -5.60 1.84 -12.22
N PRO A 254 -4.37 1.96 -12.74
CA PRO A 254 -3.29 2.67 -12.04
C PRO A 254 -3.66 4.08 -11.53
N PRO A 255 -4.35 4.96 -12.30
CA PRO A 255 -4.76 6.26 -11.79
C PRO A 255 -5.72 6.18 -10.60
N GLN A 256 -6.64 5.20 -10.59
CA GLN A 256 -7.59 5.00 -9.49
C GLN A 256 -6.88 4.46 -8.25
N ALA A 257 -5.89 3.58 -8.42
CA ALA A 257 -5.04 3.10 -7.32
C ALA A 257 -4.28 4.27 -6.67
N ARG A 258 -3.73 5.20 -7.47
CA ARG A 258 -3.06 6.41 -6.97
C ARG A 258 -4.00 7.31 -6.18
N ILE A 259 -5.21 7.54 -6.69
CA ILE A 259 -6.26 8.29 -5.99
C ILE A 259 -6.64 7.60 -4.68
N MET A 260 -6.73 6.26 -4.66
CA MET A 260 -7.01 5.51 -3.43
C MET A 260 -5.90 5.73 -2.38
N GLY A 261 -4.61 5.67 -2.77
CA GLY A 261 -3.49 6.00 -1.90
C GLY A 261 -3.61 7.43 -1.32
N GLN A 262 -3.93 8.41 -2.14
CA GLN A 262 -4.16 9.80 -1.71
C GLN A 262 -5.33 9.90 -0.71
N ILE A 263 -6.44 9.23 -0.97
CA ILE A 263 -7.61 9.25 -0.08
C ILE A 263 -7.27 8.62 1.27
N ILE A 264 -6.59 7.48 1.30
CA ILE A 264 -6.14 6.84 2.55
C ILE A 264 -5.28 7.83 3.34
N GLY A 265 -4.23 8.40 2.71
CA GLY A 265 -3.32 9.33 3.37
C GLY A 265 -3.99 10.60 3.91
N HIS A 266 -4.94 11.18 3.18
CA HIS A 266 -5.68 12.37 3.60
C HIS A 266 -6.74 12.11 4.68
N THR A 267 -7.30 10.90 4.71
CA THR A 267 -8.43 10.58 5.61
C THR A 267 -7.96 10.23 7.00
N LEU A 268 -6.88 9.49 7.11
CA LEU A 268 -6.40 8.99 8.39
C LEU A 268 -5.87 10.14 9.28
N SER A 269 -6.45 10.26 10.46
CA SER A 269 -6.00 11.21 11.49
C SER A 269 -4.67 10.76 12.13
N ASN A 270 -4.06 11.65 12.93
CA ASN A 270 -2.84 11.32 13.68
C ASN A 270 -3.06 10.31 14.83
N GLN A 271 -4.30 9.92 15.10
CA GLN A 271 -4.67 8.88 16.07
C GLN A 271 -5.10 7.58 15.41
N GLN A 272 -4.80 7.41 14.14
CA GLN A 272 -5.14 6.23 13.36
C GLN A 272 -3.92 5.72 12.62
N GLN A 273 -3.67 4.43 12.72
CA GLN A 273 -2.64 3.73 11.95
C GLN A 273 -3.26 2.88 10.85
N CYS A 274 -2.47 2.58 9.84
CA CYS A 274 -2.89 1.72 8.74
C CYS A 274 -1.78 0.74 8.37
N PHE A 275 -2.14 -0.50 8.13
CA PHE A 275 -1.26 -1.52 7.58
C PHE A 275 -1.81 -1.91 6.21
N ILE A 276 -0.98 -1.80 5.20
CA ILE A 276 -1.36 -2.07 3.80
C ILE A 276 -0.43 -3.14 3.24
N SER A 277 -0.96 -4.19 2.65
CA SER A 277 -0.19 -5.03 1.74
C SER A 277 -0.47 -4.56 0.31
N THR A 278 0.56 -4.42 -0.51
CA THR A 278 0.37 -3.96 -1.89
C THR A 278 1.43 -4.49 -2.84
N HIS A 279 1.03 -4.62 -4.11
CA HIS A 279 1.89 -4.85 -5.27
C HIS A 279 1.94 -3.64 -6.21
N SER A 280 1.29 -2.53 -5.85
CA SER A 280 1.13 -1.36 -6.69
C SER A 280 2.03 -0.21 -6.25
N GLU A 281 2.93 0.21 -7.14
CA GLU A 281 3.68 1.44 -6.93
C GLU A 281 2.77 2.67 -6.89
N GLU A 282 1.60 2.63 -7.54
CA GLU A 282 0.68 3.76 -7.59
C GLU A 282 0.00 4.02 -6.24
N ILE A 283 -0.33 2.98 -5.47
CA ILE A 283 -0.77 3.14 -4.07
C ILE A 283 0.31 3.86 -3.26
N ILE A 284 1.56 3.40 -3.37
CA ILE A 284 2.68 4.01 -2.63
C ILE A 284 2.89 5.46 -3.07
N LYS A 285 2.89 5.74 -4.37
CA LYS A 285 3.01 7.10 -4.90
C LYS A 285 1.89 8.00 -4.39
N GLY A 286 0.64 7.52 -4.42
CA GLY A 286 -0.50 8.28 -3.90
C GLY A 286 -0.37 8.64 -2.43
N LEU A 287 0.09 7.72 -1.59
CA LEU A 287 0.36 7.95 -0.17
C LEU A 287 1.51 8.95 0.05
N LEU A 288 2.61 8.79 -0.68
CA LEU A 288 3.79 9.65 -0.58
C LEU A 288 3.56 11.08 -1.06
N GLU A 289 2.57 11.31 -1.90
CA GLU A 289 2.18 12.66 -2.35
C GLU A 289 1.51 13.49 -1.27
N VAL A 290 0.88 12.85 -0.29
CA VAL A 290 0.04 13.53 0.69
C VAL A 290 0.55 13.42 2.12
N THR A 291 1.29 12.36 2.46
CA THR A 291 1.74 12.12 3.85
C THR A 291 3.05 11.32 3.92
N PRO A 292 4.13 11.76 3.25
CA PRO A 292 5.39 11.01 3.22
C PRO A 292 6.02 10.80 4.61
N GLU A 293 5.73 11.68 5.57
CA GLU A 293 6.27 11.64 6.93
C GLU A 293 5.67 10.52 7.80
N ARG A 294 4.55 9.90 7.36
CA ARG A 294 3.87 8.82 8.08
C ARG A 294 4.16 7.45 7.48
N ILE A 295 4.86 7.39 6.34
CA ILE A 295 5.05 6.16 5.58
C ILE A 295 6.24 5.38 6.13
N LYS A 296 5.99 4.14 6.51
CA LYS A 296 7.00 3.14 6.84
C LYS A 296 6.85 1.95 5.90
N ILE A 297 7.91 1.59 5.18
CA ILE A 297 7.88 0.47 4.24
C ILE A 297 8.62 -0.71 4.84
N ILE A 298 7.97 -1.86 4.90
CA ILE A 298 8.55 -3.13 5.29
C ILE A 298 8.59 -4.04 4.07
N ARG A 299 9.79 -4.27 3.54
CA ARG A 299 9.99 -5.17 2.41
C ARG A 299 10.21 -6.57 2.92
N ILE A 300 9.36 -7.50 2.48
CA ILE A 300 9.42 -8.90 2.81
C ILE A 300 10.02 -9.66 1.63
N THR A 301 11.07 -10.43 1.89
CA THR A 301 11.64 -11.38 0.93
C THR A 301 11.62 -12.78 1.53
N ARG A 302 11.62 -13.81 0.68
CA ARG A 302 11.60 -15.20 1.13
C ARG A 302 12.68 -15.98 0.41
N LYS A 303 13.47 -16.74 1.18
CA LYS A 303 14.41 -17.72 0.66
C LYS A 303 14.03 -19.07 1.26
N GLU A 304 13.66 -20.02 0.41
CA GLU A 304 13.11 -21.30 0.85
C GLU A 304 11.89 -21.07 1.75
N ASP A 305 11.94 -21.48 3.00
CA ASP A 305 10.86 -21.32 3.98
C ASP A 305 11.07 -20.18 4.99
N THR A 306 12.17 -19.40 4.85
CA THR A 306 12.49 -18.32 5.77
C THR A 306 12.18 -16.96 5.17
N ASN A 307 11.44 -16.14 5.90
CA ASN A 307 11.18 -14.73 5.58
C ASN A 307 12.34 -13.86 6.10
N TYR A 308 12.63 -12.78 5.39
CA TYR A 308 13.58 -11.74 5.77
C TYR A 308 12.95 -10.38 5.58
N PHE A 309 13.14 -9.50 6.55
CA PHE A 309 12.49 -8.20 6.61
C PHE A 309 13.52 -7.07 6.48
N SER A 310 13.17 -6.09 5.66
CA SER A 310 13.97 -4.88 5.46
C SER A 310 13.09 -3.67 5.71
N ILE A 311 13.49 -2.81 6.65
CA ILE A 311 12.68 -1.70 7.13
C ILE A 311 13.22 -0.40 6.56
N LEU A 312 12.35 0.34 5.87
CA LEU A 312 12.58 1.74 5.53
C LEU A 312 11.73 2.61 6.44
N ASN A 313 12.42 3.30 7.31
CA ASN A 313 11.79 4.30 8.16
C ASN A 313 11.40 5.55 7.37
N ASN A 314 10.48 6.31 7.91
CA ASN A 314 9.88 7.52 7.36
C ASN A 314 10.91 8.50 6.78
N ASP A 315 12.04 8.73 7.46
CA ASP A 315 13.09 9.65 7.01
C ASP A 315 13.72 9.19 5.69
N LYS A 316 14.11 7.91 5.59
CA LYS A 316 14.67 7.35 4.35
C LYS A 316 13.67 7.36 3.19
N VAL A 317 12.41 7.06 3.46
CA VAL A 317 11.34 7.13 2.45
C VAL A 317 11.18 8.56 1.95
N LYS A 318 11.17 9.55 2.85
CA LYS A 318 11.08 10.96 2.53
C LYS A 318 12.26 11.46 1.70
N ASP A 319 13.47 11.04 2.05
CA ASP A 319 14.70 11.43 1.31
C ASP A 319 14.67 10.90 -0.14
N ILE A 320 14.28 9.65 -0.32
CA ILE A 320 14.14 9.05 -1.66
C ILE A 320 13.05 9.75 -2.46
N TRP A 321 11.90 10.01 -1.85
CA TRP A 321 10.76 10.65 -2.53
C TRP A 321 10.99 12.14 -2.81
N GLY A 322 11.76 12.81 -1.96
CA GLY A 322 12.13 14.23 -2.12
C GLY A 322 13.10 14.49 -3.28
N ASP A 323 13.79 13.45 -3.77
CA ASP A 323 14.72 13.56 -4.89
C ASP A 323 14.00 13.39 -6.23
N PRO A 324 13.95 14.42 -7.09
CA PRO A 324 13.26 14.33 -8.37
C PRO A 324 13.77 13.19 -9.27
N LEU A 325 15.07 12.89 -9.23
CA LEU A 325 15.66 11.84 -10.05
C LEU A 325 15.19 10.46 -9.60
N LEU A 326 15.11 10.23 -8.28
CA LEU A 326 14.66 8.98 -7.71
C LEU A 326 13.13 8.83 -7.82
N LYS A 327 12.40 9.93 -7.62
CA LYS A 327 10.94 9.96 -7.73
C LYS A 327 10.41 9.56 -9.11
N TYR A 328 11.08 10.00 -10.18
CA TYR A 328 10.67 9.72 -11.57
C TYR A 328 11.37 8.51 -12.19
N SER A 329 12.27 7.85 -11.47
CA SER A 329 12.83 6.56 -11.86
C SER A 329 11.90 5.41 -11.42
N ASN A 330 12.05 4.23 -12.05
CA ASN A 330 11.27 3.04 -11.68
C ASN A 330 11.77 2.39 -10.37
N ILE A 331 12.34 3.19 -9.44
CA ILE A 331 12.87 2.68 -8.17
C ILE A 331 11.78 2.06 -7.31
N MET A 332 10.58 2.63 -7.30
CA MET A 332 9.47 2.07 -6.51
C MET A 332 9.04 0.69 -7.01
N SER A 333 9.10 0.44 -8.32
CA SER A 333 8.84 -0.88 -8.90
C SER A 333 9.83 -1.94 -8.38
N SER A 334 11.06 -1.52 -8.04
CA SER A 334 12.10 -2.43 -7.53
C SER A 334 11.74 -3.10 -6.20
N LEU A 335 10.87 -2.49 -5.41
CA LEU A 335 10.38 -3.04 -4.14
C LEU A 335 9.66 -4.39 -4.32
N PHE A 336 9.11 -4.64 -5.49
CA PHE A 336 8.32 -5.83 -5.81
C PHE A 336 9.13 -6.94 -6.51
N HIS A 337 10.42 -6.67 -6.84
CA HIS A 337 11.28 -7.62 -7.54
C HIS A 337 12.34 -8.22 -6.60
N LYS A 338 12.84 -9.42 -6.93
CA LYS A 338 13.90 -10.08 -6.14
C LYS A 338 15.25 -9.40 -6.32
N SER A 339 15.57 -9.01 -7.56
CA SER A 339 16.83 -8.36 -7.90
C SER A 339 16.62 -7.26 -8.95
N VAL A 340 17.55 -6.33 -9.00
CA VAL A 340 17.55 -5.23 -9.95
C VAL A 340 18.88 -5.20 -10.69
N VAL A 341 18.83 -5.00 -12.00
CA VAL A 341 19.99 -4.73 -12.85
C VAL A 341 19.89 -3.31 -13.34
N LEU A 342 20.88 -2.50 -12.96
CA LEU A 342 21.03 -1.14 -13.45
C LEU A 342 21.81 -1.16 -14.75
N CYS A 343 21.29 -0.52 -15.79
CA CYS A 343 21.95 -0.34 -17.08
C CYS A 343 22.13 1.14 -17.40
N GLU A 344 23.03 1.46 -18.28
CA GLU A 344 23.28 2.83 -18.67
C GLU A 344 22.12 3.41 -19.48
N SER A 345 21.63 2.66 -20.49
CA SER A 345 20.57 3.06 -21.40
C SER A 345 19.37 2.11 -21.40
N ASP A 346 18.24 2.57 -21.97
CA ASP A 346 17.04 1.78 -22.18
C ASP A 346 17.28 0.61 -23.17
N SER A 347 18.16 0.82 -24.14
CA SER A 347 18.55 -0.22 -25.11
C SER A 347 19.25 -1.39 -24.43
N ASP A 348 20.13 -1.11 -23.48
CA ASP A 348 20.81 -2.13 -22.69
C ASP A 348 19.82 -2.92 -21.84
N CYS A 349 18.90 -2.21 -21.19
CA CYS A 349 17.81 -2.87 -20.42
C CYS A 349 17.02 -3.85 -21.28
N LYS A 350 16.62 -3.44 -22.48
CA LYS A 350 15.88 -4.30 -23.42
C LYS A 350 16.71 -5.51 -23.85
N MET A 351 17.97 -5.29 -24.23
CA MET A 351 18.87 -6.35 -24.66
C MET A 351 19.06 -7.40 -23.56
N TYR A 352 19.46 -6.97 -22.36
CA TYR A 352 19.74 -7.91 -21.26
C TYR A 352 18.50 -8.58 -20.73
N SER A 353 17.33 -7.91 -20.74
CA SER A 353 16.06 -8.54 -20.31
C SER A 353 15.64 -9.65 -21.26
N VAL A 354 15.83 -9.48 -22.57
CA VAL A 354 15.58 -10.53 -23.58
C VAL A 354 16.50 -11.72 -23.37
N ILE A 355 17.82 -11.47 -23.19
CA ILE A 355 18.81 -12.52 -22.93
C ILE A 355 18.47 -13.30 -21.66
N GLU A 356 18.17 -12.61 -20.55
CA GLU A 356 17.79 -13.28 -19.29
C GLU A 356 16.52 -14.09 -19.44
N SER A 357 15.50 -13.53 -20.08
CA SER A 357 14.23 -14.22 -20.33
C SER A 357 14.45 -15.52 -21.12
N HIS A 358 15.26 -15.47 -22.17
CA HIS A 358 15.59 -16.65 -23.00
C HIS A 358 16.35 -17.71 -22.18
N LEU A 359 17.35 -17.30 -21.42
CA LEU A 359 18.12 -18.20 -20.57
C LEU A 359 17.25 -18.86 -19.50
N LYS A 360 16.42 -18.09 -18.82
CA LYS A 360 15.54 -18.64 -17.77
C LYS A 360 14.44 -19.52 -18.32
N GLN A 361 13.87 -19.19 -19.48
CA GLN A 361 12.87 -19.98 -20.15
C GLN A 361 13.41 -21.36 -20.55
N SER A 362 14.68 -21.45 -20.97
CA SER A 362 15.33 -22.72 -21.25
C SER A 362 15.47 -23.65 -20.03
N TYR A 363 15.42 -23.09 -18.82
CA TYR A 363 15.42 -23.82 -17.54
C TYR A 363 14.03 -23.93 -16.91
N GLY A 364 12.94 -23.58 -17.61
CA GLY A 364 11.57 -23.61 -17.07
C GLY A 364 11.33 -22.61 -15.93
N LYS A 365 12.10 -21.51 -15.87
CA LYS A 365 11.99 -20.47 -14.84
C LYS A 365 11.57 -19.14 -15.44
N TYR A 366 10.89 -18.31 -14.62
CA TYR A 366 10.57 -16.93 -14.99
C TYR A 366 11.58 -15.97 -14.38
N SER A 367 11.80 -14.83 -15.07
CA SER A 367 12.63 -13.76 -14.53
C SER A 367 11.87 -12.99 -13.44
N GLU A 368 12.52 -12.79 -12.29
CA GLU A 368 12.07 -11.91 -11.21
C GLU A 368 13.01 -10.71 -11.05
N THR A 369 13.81 -10.46 -12.10
CA THR A 369 14.78 -9.35 -12.18
C THR A 369 14.13 -8.16 -12.89
N LEU A 370 14.27 -6.98 -12.30
CA LEU A 370 13.90 -5.72 -12.92
C LEU A 370 15.13 -5.06 -13.54
N PHE A 371 15.04 -4.67 -14.81
CA PHE A 371 16.06 -3.87 -15.47
C PHE A 371 15.67 -2.39 -15.44
N ILE A 372 16.56 -1.54 -14.92
CA ILE A 372 16.32 -0.10 -14.79
C ILE A 372 17.44 0.65 -15.52
N HIS A 373 17.08 1.52 -16.47
CA HIS A 373 18.03 2.42 -17.08
C HIS A 373 18.27 3.66 -16.22
N CYS A 374 19.55 4.07 -16.12
CA CYS A 374 19.94 5.20 -15.28
C CYS A 374 19.90 6.54 -16.04
N GLY A 375 19.78 6.51 -17.38
CA GLY A 375 19.88 7.71 -18.23
C GLY A 375 21.28 8.30 -18.23
N GLY A 376 22.28 7.41 -18.24
CA GLY A 376 23.69 7.71 -18.31
C GLY A 376 24.49 7.40 -17.03
N LYS A 377 25.80 7.20 -17.21
CA LYS A 377 26.72 6.72 -16.15
C LYS A 377 26.79 7.61 -14.90
N HIS A 378 26.61 8.93 -15.03
CA HIS A 378 26.69 9.87 -13.90
C HIS A 378 25.59 9.68 -12.84
N ARG A 379 24.49 9.00 -13.17
CA ARG A 379 23.36 8.75 -12.27
C ARG A 379 23.41 7.38 -11.58
N MET A 380 24.24 6.47 -12.12
CA MET A 380 24.28 5.07 -11.67
C MET A 380 24.60 4.93 -10.19
N ALA A 381 25.61 5.65 -9.69
CA ALA A 381 26.00 5.60 -8.28
C ALA A 381 24.85 5.98 -7.33
N LYS A 382 24.14 7.07 -7.65
CA LYS A 382 23.03 7.56 -6.81
C LYS A 382 21.86 6.58 -6.77
N ILE A 383 21.49 6.03 -7.92
CA ILE A 383 20.41 5.04 -8.02
C ILE A 383 20.82 3.74 -7.31
N ALA A 384 22.05 3.26 -7.50
CA ALA A 384 22.56 2.07 -6.83
C ALA A 384 22.55 2.23 -5.31
N SER A 385 23.02 3.36 -4.78
CA SER A 385 23.00 3.66 -3.34
C SER A 385 21.56 3.66 -2.78
N ALA A 386 20.60 4.28 -3.48
CA ALA A 386 19.22 4.31 -3.08
C ALA A 386 18.60 2.90 -3.01
N LEU A 387 18.79 2.09 -4.05
CA LEU A 387 18.28 0.72 -4.08
C LEU A 387 18.91 -0.17 -3.01
N ARG A 388 20.20 -0.04 -2.76
CA ARG A 388 20.88 -0.78 -1.69
C ARG A 388 20.45 -0.35 -0.30
N ALA A 389 20.14 0.94 -0.12
CA ALA A 389 19.53 1.42 1.13
C ALA A 389 18.13 0.79 1.39
N LEU A 390 17.44 0.33 0.32
CA LEU A 390 16.21 -0.45 0.36
C LEU A 390 16.45 -1.96 0.57
N ASN A 391 17.69 -2.38 0.81
CA ASN A 391 18.12 -3.79 0.87
C ASN A 391 17.70 -4.61 -0.37
N ILE A 392 17.76 -3.99 -1.54
CA ILE A 392 17.51 -4.66 -2.81
C ILE A 392 18.83 -5.25 -3.33
N ASP A 393 18.78 -6.48 -3.86
CA ASP A 393 19.91 -7.08 -4.56
C ASP A 393 20.12 -6.34 -5.89
N VAL A 394 21.18 -5.55 -5.98
CA VAL A 394 21.49 -4.69 -7.12
C VAL A 394 22.73 -5.19 -7.85
N LYS A 395 22.61 -5.34 -9.14
CA LYS A 395 23.74 -5.50 -10.08
C LYS A 395 23.79 -4.29 -11.00
N LEU A 396 24.98 -3.98 -11.52
CA LEU A 396 25.18 -2.84 -12.40
C LEU A 396 25.96 -3.28 -13.63
N ILE A 397 25.47 -2.89 -14.80
CA ILE A 397 26.11 -3.08 -16.09
C ILE A 397 26.36 -1.71 -16.67
N ALA A 398 27.62 -1.39 -16.93
CA ALA A 398 28.03 -0.14 -17.56
C ALA A 398 28.98 -0.41 -18.73
N ASP A 399 29.00 0.49 -19.69
CA ASP A 399 29.96 0.46 -20.78
C ASP A 399 31.38 0.68 -20.27
N ILE A 400 32.36 0.15 -20.98
CA ILE A 400 33.78 0.25 -20.55
C ILE A 400 34.25 1.70 -20.43
N ASP A 401 33.57 2.63 -21.10
CA ASP A 401 33.91 4.05 -21.08
C ASP A 401 33.64 4.71 -19.70
N VAL A 402 32.93 4.03 -18.79
CA VAL A 402 32.81 4.45 -17.39
C VAL A 402 34.17 4.59 -16.71
N LEU A 403 35.16 3.81 -17.16
CA LEU A 403 36.54 3.88 -16.68
C LEU A 403 37.29 5.16 -17.09
N ASN A 404 36.77 5.91 -18.07
CA ASN A 404 37.40 7.19 -18.48
C ASN A 404 37.13 8.33 -17.49
N ASP A 405 36.13 8.13 -16.56
CA ASP A 405 35.80 9.13 -15.54
C ASP A 405 36.01 8.53 -14.14
N ASN A 406 37.16 8.90 -13.54
CA ASN A 406 37.55 8.43 -12.21
C ASN A 406 36.50 8.74 -11.15
N GLN A 407 35.88 9.92 -11.18
CA GLN A 407 34.88 10.32 -10.17
C GLN A 407 33.61 9.51 -10.29
N VAL A 408 33.16 9.27 -11.51
CA VAL A 408 31.95 8.42 -11.76
C VAL A 408 32.22 7.00 -11.33
N PHE A 409 33.33 6.39 -11.74
CA PHE A 409 33.65 5.01 -11.37
C PHE A 409 33.87 4.86 -9.87
N LYS A 410 34.60 5.80 -9.23
CA LYS A 410 34.73 5.83 -7.76
C LYS A 410 33.36 5.88 -7.08
N GLY A 411 32.46 6.77 -7.51
CA GLY A 411 31.13 6.87 -6.95
C GLY A 411 30.34 5.57 -7.06
N ILE A 412 30.43 4.84 -8.18
CA ILE A 412 29.80 3.53 -8.37
C ILE A 412 30.38 2.52 -7.38
N VAL A 413 31.70 2.42 -7.28
CA VAL A 413 32.39 1.49 -6.35
C VAL A 413 31.94 1.73 -4.90
N GLU A 414 31.93 2.99 -4.46
CA GLU A 414 31.52 3.38 -3.13
C GLU A 414 30.01 3.13 -2.89
N ALA A 415 29.15 3.28 -3.92
CA ALA A 415 27.73 2.94 -3.85
C ALA A 415 27.49 1.45 -3.56
N PHE A 416 28.43 0.58 -3.95
CA PHE A 416 28.40 -0.85 -3.61
C PHE A 416 29.06 -1.17 -2.25
N GLY A 417 29.47 -0.14 -1.49
CA GLY A 417 30.07 -0.31 -0.17
C GLY A 417 31.53 -0.80 -0.22
N ILE A 418 32.19 -0.62 -1.35
CA ILE A 418 33.61 -0.98 -1.53
C ILE A 418 34.42 0.30 -1.33
N GLU A 419 35.43 0.24 -0.46
CA GLU A 419 36.33 1.38 -0.23
C GLU A 419 37.23 1.63 -1.45
N TRP A 420 37.23 2.86 -1.97
CA TRP A 420 37.98 3.22 -3.14
C TRP A 420 39.46 2.86 -3.09
N PRO A 421 40.22 3.08 -1.98
CA PRO A 421 41.62 2.72 -1.90
C PRO A 421 41.91 1.23 -2.20
N SER A 422 40.98 0.33 -1.92
CA SER A 422 41.16 -1.10 -2.15
C SER A 422 41.20 -1.48 -3.63
N VAL A 423 40.57 -0.71 -4.50
CA VAL A 423 40.48 -0.97 -5.96
C VAL A 423 41.28 0.01 -6.81
N GLN A 424 41.70 1.13 -6.24
CA GLN A 424 42.34 2.25 -6.97
C GLN A 424 43.59 1.84 -7.73
N SER A 425 44.43 0.99 -7.16
CA SER A 425 45.66 0.50 -7.83
C SER A 425 45.33 -0.29 -9.10
N ASN A 426 44.33 -1.17 -9.03
CA ASN A 426 43.89 -1.96 -10.19
C ASN A 426 43.23 -1.08 -11.24
N TYR A 427 42.39 -0.12 -10.83
CA TYR A 427 41.80 0.86 -11.71
C TYR A 427 42.87 1.62 -12.50
N ASN A 428 43.89 2.18 -11.82
CA ASN A 428 44.96 2.92 -12.47
C ASN A 428 45.75 2.08 -13.50
N LYS A 429 46.00 0.79 -13.19
CA LYS A 429 46.64 -0.14 -14.14
C LYS A 429 45.80 -0.38 -15.39
N ILE A 430 44.48 -0.58 -15.23
CA ILE A 430 43.55 -0.83 -16.34
C ILE A 430 43.48 0.41 -17.23
N VAL A 431 43.26 1.60 -16.63
CA VAL A 431 43.15 2.84 -17.36
C VAL A 431 44.45 3.19 -18.11
N ALA A 432 45.62 2.98 -17.48
CA ALA A 432 46.92 3.17 -18.15
C ALA A 432 47.04 2.26 -19.37
N ASN A 433 46.61 1.02 -19.30
CA ASN A 433 46.63 0.10 -20.45
C ASN A 433 45.63 0.49 -21.54
N LEU A 434 44.42 0.96 -21.16
CA LEU A 434 43.42 1.43 -22.13
C LEU A 434 43.89 2.64 -22.93
N HIS A 435 44.63 3.56 -22.29
CA HIS A 435 45.17 4.78 -22.90
C HIS A 435 46.59 4.62 -23.46
N SER A 436 47.20 3.44 -23.30
CA SER A 436 48.50 3.19 -23.90
C SER A 436 48.43 3.32 -25.43
N PRO A 437 49.46 3.92 -26.08
CA PRO A 437 49.51 3.97 -27.53
C PRO A 437 49.37 2.54 -28.10
N LYS A 438 48.32 2.28 -28.83
CA LYS A 438 48.18 1.02 -29.56
C LYS A 438 49.19 0.99 -30.68
N GLU A 439 49.94 -0.12 -30.82
CA GLU A 439 50.75 -0.35 -32.00
C GLU A 439 49.89 -0.15 -33.26
N LYS A 440 50.38 0.64 -34.20
CA LYS A 440 49.71 0.85 -35.48
C LYS A 440 49.72 -0.50 -36.21
N ILE A 441 48.62 -1.24 -36.13
CA ILE A 441 48.47 -2.48 -36.90
C ILE A 441 48.48 -2.09 -38.38
N ASN A 442 49.46 -2.62 -39.10
CA ASN A 442 49.53 -2.48 -40.54
C ASN A 442 48.28 -3.09 -41.19
N ARG A 443 47.69 -2.39 -42.17
CA ARG A 443 46.47 -2.81 -42.85
C ARG A 443 46.56 -4.26 -43.38
N ASN A 444 47.73 -4.69 -43.81
CA ASN A 444 47.98 -6.04 -44.29
C ASN A 444 48.01 -7.05 -43.15
N GLU A 445 48.58 -6.75 -42.01
CA GLU A 445 48.59 -7.60 -40.82
C GLU A 445 47.19 -7.75 -40.23
N ALA A 446 46.39 -6.70 -40.20
CA ALA A 446 44.97 -6.75 -39.79
C ALA A 446 44.18 -7.68 -40.71
N ARG A 447 44.36 -7.54 -42.03
CA ARG A 447 43.68 -8.37 -43.00
C ARG A 447 44.05 -9.86 -42.87
N THR A 448 45.36 -10.13 -42.69
CA THR A 448 45.86 -11.50 -42.49
C THR A 448 45.34 -12.14 -41.22
N THR A 449 45.30 -11.35 -40.13
CA THR A 449 44.74 -11.82 -38.83
C THR A 449 43.25 -12.09 -38.90
N ILE A 450 42.49 -11.22 -39.54
CA ILE A 450 41.04 -11.39 -39.73
C ILE A 450 40.78 -12.63 -40.60
N ASN A 451 41.47 -12.78 -41.71
CA ASN A 451 41.30 -13.97 -42.58
C ASN A 451 41.64 -15.27 -41.82
N ARG A 452 42.74 -15.27 -41.05
CA ARG A 452 43.09 -16.43 -40.20
C ARG A 452 42.04 -16.78 -39.17
N ILE A 453 41.39 -15.79 -38.58
CA ILE A 453 40.29 -16.02 -37.61
C ILE A 453 39.07 -16.60 -38.32
N ILE A 454 38.73 -16.09 -39.52
CA ILE A 454 37.61 -16.58 -40.31
C ILE A 454 37.87 -18.03 -40.80
N ASP A 455 39.08 -18.31 -41.28
CA ASP A 455 39.49 -19.63 -41.79
C ASP A 455 39.55 -20.68 -40.66
N ASN A 456 39.78 -20.28 -39.39
CA ASN A 456 39.81 -21.19 -38.26
C ASN A 456 38.43 -21.36 -37.56
N SER A 457 37.39 -20.68 -38.04
CA SER A 457 36.01 -20.75 -37.47
C SER A 457 35.09 -21.69 -38.21
N HIS A 458 35.63 -22.64 -38.99
CA HIS A 458 34.93 -23.73 -39.65
C HIS A 458 35.26 -25.08 -39.06
#